data_cbbef46f1abe2c3ea5dacf2e9a243565
#
_entry.id   cbbef46f1abe2c3ea5dacf2e9a243565
#
_cell.length_a   1.000
_cell.length_b   1.000
_cell.length_c   1.000
_cell.angle_alpha   90.00
_cell.angle_beta   90.00
_cell.angle_gamma   90.00
#
_symmetry.space_group_name_H-M   'P 1'
#
loop_
_entity.id
_entity.type
_entity.pdbx_description
1 polymer ?
#
loop_
_entity_poly.entity_id
_entity_poly.type
_entity_poly.pdbx_seq_one_letter_code
_entity_poly.pdbx_strand_id
1 'polypeptide(L)'
;MVCADMPELNYAFMISGFDHLNALSSFREGLFYVQDVSSMLVAEIADPQKGDYVIDMCAAPGGKSLHVADKMGDYGTVDARDISQYKVDMIEENIHRTDCINVQAHVMDATVFDVDSELKADVVLADVPCSGYGVIGKKPEIKYRVTAQKQEEIVILQRTILDNAAEYVKPGG
;
A
#
# COMPACT_ATOMS: atom_id res chain seq x y z
N MET A 1 2.40 25.23 -11.07
CA MET A 1 2.41 23.75 -11.08
C MET A 1 2.82 23.29 -12.48
N VAL A 2 3.75 22.35 -12.59
CA VAL A 2 4.15 21.71 -13.85
C VAL A 2 3.69 20.24 -13.73
N CYS A 3 3.10 19.74 -14.80
CA CYS A 3 2.71 18.34 -14.94
C CYS A 3 3.44 17.75 -16.15
N ALA A 4 4.11 16.63 -15.97
CA ALA A 4 4.83 15.94 -17.04
C ALA A 4 4.38 14.48 -17.06
N ASP A 5 4.18 13.96 -18.26
CA ASP A 5 3.82 12.56 -18.48
C ASP A 5 4.94 11.62 -18.04
N MET A 6 4.56 10.41 -17.65
CA MET A 6 5.47 9.31 -17.38
C MET A 6 5.31 8.26 -18.50
N PRO A 7 6.30 8.10 -19.38
CA PRO A 7 6.16 7.23 -20.55
C PRO A 7 5.92 5.75 -20.21
N GLU A 8 6.41 5.32 -19.04
CA GLU A 8 6.30 3.94 -18.56
C GLU A 8 4.92 3.60 -17.98
N LEU A 9 4.18 4.62 -17.52
CA LEU A 9 2.89 4.50 -16.85
C LEU A 9 1.95 5.58 -17.39
N ASN A 10 1.14 5.26 -18.36
CA ASN A 10 0.31 6.20 -19.13
C ASN A 10 -0.79 6.94 -18.30
N TYR A 11 -1.04 6.53 -17.09
CA TYR A 11 -1.96 7.15 -16.12
C TYR A 11 -1.22 7.99 -15.06
N ALA A 12 0.11 7.95 -15.03
CA ALA A 12 0.91 8.60 -14.01
C ALA A 12 1.52 9.90 -14.53
N PHE A 13 1.63 10.89 -13.63
CA PHE A 13 2.18 12.19 -13.94
C PHE A 13 3.17 12.62 -12.86
N MET A 14 4.28 13.20 -13.28
CA MET A 14 5.18 13.89 -12.37
C MET A 14 4.68 15.32 -12.16
N ILE A 15 4.39 15.70 -10.93
CA ILE A 15 3.95 17.06 -10.60
C ILE A 15 5.02 17.80 -9.79
N SER A 16 5.21 19.09 -10.09
CA SER A 16 6.14 19.97 -9.39
C SER A 16 5.67 21.44 -9.40
N GLY A 17 6.35 22.30 -8.66
CA GLY A 17 6.05 23.73 -8.62
C GLY A 17 4.74 24.03 -7.87
N PHE A 18 4.52 23.38 -6.74
CA PHE A 18 3.46 23.65 -5.79
C PHE A 18 4.03 23.69 -4.36
N ASP A 19 3.41 24.44 -3.47
CA ASP A 19 3.90 24.59 -2.09
C ASP A 19 3.47 23.41 -1.21
N HIS A 20 2.18 23.05 -1.27
CA HIS A 20 1.59 21.97 -0.49
C HIS A 20 0.54 21.23 -1.32
N LEU A 21 0.49 19.89 -1.21
CA LEU A 21 -0.52 19.06 -1.89
C LEU A 21 -1.94 19.50 -1.54
N ASN A 22 -2.22 19.75 -0.27
CA ASN A 22 -3.53 20.19 0.20
C ASN A 22 -3.96 21.59 -0.31
N ALA A 23 -3.06 22.36 -0.92
CA ALA A 23 -3.42 23.60 -1.60
C ALA A 23 -4.06 23.36 -2.98
N LEU A 24 -3.84 22.19 -3.57
CA LEU A 24 -4.41 21.82 -4.85
C LEU A 24 -5.87 21.36 -4.67
N SER A 25 -6.81 22.00 -5.37
CA SER A 25 -8.22 21.58 -5.33
C SER A 25 -8.41 20.16 -5.83
N SER A 26 -7.76 19.81 -6.94
CA SER A 26 -7.80 18.46 -7.51
C SER A 26 -7.32 17.35 -6.55
N PHE A 27 -6.37 17.65 -5.66
CA PHE A 27 -5.97 16.70 -4.63
C PHE A 27 -7.05 16.56 -3.55
N ARG A 28 -7.61 17.68 -3.06
CA ARG A 28 -8.69 17.66 -2.06
C ARG A 28 -9.96 16.98 -2.56
N GLU A 29 -10.25 17.15 -3.85
CA GLU A 29 -11.38 16.53 -4.55
C GLU A 29 -11.15 15.07 -4.92
N GLY A 30 -9.98 14.50 -4.55
CA GLY A 30 -9.69 13.08 -4.74
C GLY A 30 -9.35 12.66 -6.18
N LEU A 31 -9.13 13.63 -7.09
CA LEU A 31 -8.89 13.34 -8.51
C LEU A 31 -7.54 12.66 -8.78
N PHE A 32 -6.66 12.63 -7.79
CA PHE A 32 -5.40 11.89 -7.83
C PHE A 32 -4.87 11.62 -6.41
N TYR A 33 -3.97 10.66 -6.30
CA TYR A 33 -3.16 10.41 -5.11
C TYR A 33 -1.68 10.35 -5.47
N VAL A 34 -0.81 10.49 -4.46
CA VAL A 34 0.64 10.54 -4.65
C VAL A 34 1.25 9.18 -4.32
N GLN A 35 2.09 8.71 -5.22
CA GLN A 35 2.77 7.43 -5.07
C GLN A 35 4.16 7.48 -5.71
N ASP A 36 5.15 6.79 -5.14
CA ASP A 36 6.44 6.56 -5.80
C ASP A 36 6.26 5.54 -6.95
N VAL A 37 7.06 5.68 -8.01
CA VAL A 37 7.02 4.77 -9.19
C VAL A 37 7.17 3.30 -8.78
N SER A 38 8.09 3.00 -7.86
CA SER A 38 8.28 1.64 -7.34
C SER A 38 7.03 1.08 -6.67
N SER A 39 6.25 1.93 -6.00
CA SER A 39 4.98 1.54 -5.40
C SER A 39 3.87 1.34 -6.44
N MET A 40 3.87 2.11 -7.53
CA MET A 40 2.95 1.90 -8.66
C MET A 40 3.21 0.55 -9.35
N LEU A 41 4.48 0.17 -9.52
CA LEU A 41 4.86 -1.11 -10.13
C LEU A 41 4.34 -2.33 -9.33
N VAL A 42 4.08 -2.20 -8.04
CA VAL A 42 3.48 -3.29 -7.25
C VAL A 42 2.12 -3.69 -7.81
N ALA A 43 1.24 -2.73 -8.05
CA ALA A 43 -0.08 -3.02 -8.63
C ALA A 43 0.01 -3.48 -10.09
N GLU A 44 1.00 -2.98 -10.86
CA GLU A 44 1.24 -3.43 -12.24
C GLU A 44 1.68 -4.90 -12.29
N ILE A 45 2.56 -5.30 -11.38
CA ILE A 45 3.10 -6.68 -11.33
C ILE A 45 2.05 -7.64 -10.74
N ALA A 46 1.30 -7.19 -9.73
CA ALA A 46 0.23 -7.98 -9.13
C ALA A 46 -0.91 -8.26 -10.11
N ASP A 47 -1.10 -7.38 -11.10
CA ASP A 47 -2.10 -7.49 -12.17
C ASP A 47 -3.49 -7.96 -11.69
N PRO A 48 -4.10 -7.30 -10.68
CA PRO A 48 -5.36 -7.73 -10.12
C PRO A 48 -6.47 -7.70 -11.18
N GLN A 49 -7.30 -8.72 -11.18
CA GLN A 49 -8.39 -8.87 -12.15
C GLN A 49 -9.72 -8.38 -11.56
N LYS A 50 -10.66 -8.04 -12.43
CA LYS A 50 -12.01 -7.66 -11.99
C LYS A 50 -12.67 -8.79 -11.22
N GLY A 51 -13.10 -8.48 -10.01
CA GLY A 51 -13.76 -9.42 -9.10
C GLY A 51 -12.83 -10.09 -8.11
N ASP A 52 -11.52 -9.84 -8.18
CA ASP A 52 -10.56 -10.38 -7.22
C ASP A 52 -10.82 -9.91 -5.80
N TYR A 53 -10.47 -10.74 -4.86
CA TYR A 53 -10.31 -10.39 -3.46
C TYR A 53 -8.82 -10.23 -3.14
N VAL A 54 -8.44 -9.01 -2.80
CA VAL A 54 -7.05 -8.63 -2.52
C VAL A 54 -6.88 -8.32 -1.05
N ILE A 55 -5.84 -8.85 -0.42
CA ILE A 55 -5.43 -8.48 0.94
C ILE A 55 -4.15 -7.67 0.88
N ASP A 56 -4.15 -6.44 1.44
CA ASP A 56 -2.96 -5.62 1.66
C ASP A 56 -2.64 -5.62 3.16
N MET A 57 -1.58 -6.35 3.55
CA MET A 57 -1.31 -6.67 4.96
C MET A 57 -0.67 -5.53 5.76
N CYS A 58 -0.07 -4.54 5.09
CA CYS A 58 0.61 -3.40 5.71
C CYS A 58 0.29 -2.13 4.90
N ALA A 59 -1.00 -1.82 4.79
CA ALA A 59 -1.56 -0.96 3.77
C ALA A 59 -1.27 0.53 3.93
N ALA A 60 -1.09 1.02 5.16
CA ALA A 60 -1.01 2.47 5.41
C ALA A 60 0.14 3.15 4.64
N PRO A 61 -0.13 4.31 4.04
CA PRO A 61 -1.34 5.14 4.08
C PRO A 61 -2.43 4.80 3.04
N GLY A 62 -2.40 3.64 2.38
CA GLY A 62 -3.44 3.17 1.48
C GLY A 62 -3.14 3.34 -0.02
N GLY A 63 -1.99 3.89 -0.40
CA GLY A 63 -1.69 4.18 -1.81
C GLY A 63 -1.65 2.94 -2.71
N LYS A 64 -1.13 1.80 -2.23
CA LYS A 64 -1.11 0.54 -2.99
C LYS A 64 -2.50 -0.08 -3.08
N SER A 65 -3.23 -0.08 -1.96
CA SER A 65 -4.61 -0.56 -1.90
C SER A 65 -5.52 0.20 -2.88
N LEU A 66 -5.45 1.53 -2.90
CA LEU A 66 -6.21 2.37 -3.84
C LEU A 66 -5.82 2.09 -5.29
N HIS A 67 -4.53 1.92 -5.58
CA HIS A 67 -4.07 1.63 -6.93
C HIS A 67 -4.57 0.27 -7.44
N VAL A 68 -4.52 -0.76 -6.60
CA VAL A 68 -5.10 -2.07 -6.91
C VAL A 68 -6.61 -1.94 -7.13
N ALA A 69 -7.31 -1.19 -6.28
CA ALA A 69 -8.74 -0.93 -6.42
C ALA A 69 -9.08 -0.25 -7.75
N ASP A 70 -8.30 0.76 -8.15
CA ASP A 70 -8.46 1.45 -9.44
C ASP A 70 -8.28 0.49 -10.63
N LYS A 71 -7.30 -0.41 -10.57
CA LYS A 71 -7.07 -1.41 -11.62
C LYS A 71 -8.23 -2.40 -11.77
N MET A 72 -8.87 -2.75 -10.66
CA MET A 72 -10.07 -3.61 -10.66
C MET A 72 -11.34 -2.86 -11.09
N GLY A 73 -11.33 -1.52 -11.06
CA GLY A 73 -12.52 -0.69 -11.23
C GLY A 73 -13.48 -0.87 -10.06
N ASP A 74 -14.78 -0.79 -10.30
CA ASP A 74 -15.80 -0.96 -9.25
C ASP A 74 -16.06 -2.43 -8.88
N TYR A 75 -15.21 -3.36 -9.33
CA TYR A 75 -15.39 -4.80 -9.13
C TYR A 75 -14.31 -5.34 -8.20
N GLY A 76 -14.67 -6.34 -7.39
CA GLY A 76 -13.75 -6.94 -6.43
C GLY A 76 -13.72 -6.19 -5.09
N THR A 77 -12.80 -6.60 -4.22
CA THR A 77 -12.63 -6.02 -2.87
C THR A 77 -11.18 -6.01 -2.48
N VAL A 78 -10.71 -4.90 -1.92
CA VAL A 78 -9.41 -4.79 -1.26
C VAL A 78 -9.62 -4.70 0.25
N ASP A 79 -9.09 -5.66 0.99
CA ASP A 79 -9.01 -5.67 2.44
C ASP A 79 -7.66 -5.07 2.87
N ALA A 80 -7.69 -3.79 3.21
CA ALA A 80 -6.52 -3.00 3.57
C ALA A 80 -6.31 -3.05 5.08
N ARG A 81 -5.26 -3.74 5.52
CA ARG A 81 -4.98 -4.01 6.95
C ARG A 81 -3.76 -3.23 7.42
N ASP A 82 -3.79 -2.76 8.64
CA ASP A 82 -2.58 -2.26 9.31
C ASP A 82 -2.69 -2.43 10.84
N ILE A 83 -1.54 -2.40 11.52
CA ILE A 83 -1.41 -2.79 12.92
C ILE A 83 -2.10 -1.85 13.92
N SER A 84 -2.37 -0.60 13.56
CA SER A 84 -2.89 0.40 14.50
C SER A 84 -4.03 1.23 13.94
N GLN A 85 -4.95 1.65 14.81
CA GLN A 85 -6.06 2.52 14.44
C GLN A 85 -5.59 3.79 13.73
N TYR A 86 -4.52 4.46 14.23
CA TYR A 86 -3.97 5.66 13.60
C TYR A 86 -3.59 5.43 12.11
N LYS A 87 -3.05 4.25 11.79
CA LYS A 87 -2.70 3.90 10.40
C LYS A 87 -3.93 3.58 9.56
N VAL A 88 -4.91 2.92 10.16
CA VAL A 88 -6.19 2.65 9.51
C VAL A 88 -6.93 3.96 9.22
N ASP A 89 -6.93 4.90 10.16
CA ASP A 89 -7.53 6.24 9.95
C ASP A 89 -6.91 6.96 8.73
N MET A 90 -5.60 6.80 8.50
CA MET A 90 -4.93 7.34 7.30
C MET A 90 -5.40 6.67 6.00
N ILE A 91 -5.68 5.37 6.04
CA ILE A 91 -6.23 4.64 4.88
C ILE A 91 -7.65 5.12 4.61
N GLU A 92 -8.48 5.20 5.65
CA GLU A 92 -9.86 5.67 5.55
C GLU A 92 -9.97 7.11 5.05
N GLU A 93 -9.08 8.01 5.50
CA GLU A 93 -9.00 9.38 4.99
C GLU A 93 -8.77 9.40 3.47
N ASN A 94 -7.88 8.55 2.97
CA ASN A 94 -7.60 8.45 1.54
C ASN A 94 -8.75 7.78 0.77
N ILE A 95 -9.40 6.76 1.31
CA ILE A 95 -10.61 6.13 0.74
C ILE A 95 -11.70 7.19 0.58
N HIS A 96 -12.01 7.94 1.63
CA HIS A 96 -13.02 9.00 1.59
C HIS A 96 -12.67 10.11 0.61
N ARG A 97 -11.39 10.54 0.59
CA ARG A 97 -10.94 11.61 -0.30
C ARG A 97 -11.06 11.24 -1.77
N THR A 98 -10.83 9.97 -2.12
CA THR A 98 -10.86 9.46 -3.51
C THR A 98 -12.22 8.87 -3.91
N ASP A 99 -13.19 8.86 -3.00
CA ASP A 99 -14.50 8.23 -3.18
C ASP A 99 -14.41 6.75 -3.62
N CYS A 100 -13.38 6.05 -3.10
CA CYS A 100 -13.13 4.66 -3.43
C CYS A 100 -14.11 3.75 -2.67
N ILE A 101 -14.86 2.91 -3.39
CA ILE A 101 -15.97 2.12 -2.81
C ILE A 101 -15.62 0.67 -2.54
N ASN A 102 -14.53 0.17 -3.09
CA ASN A 102 -14.14 -1.24 -3.04
C ASN A 102 -12.90 -1.52 -2.18
N VAL A 103 -12.48 -0.57 -1.35
CA VAL A 103 -11.45 -0.75 -0.32
C VAL A 103 -12.10 -0.69 1.05
N GLN A 104 -11.78 -1.66 1.90
CA GLN A 104 -12.20 -1.70 3.31
C GLN A 104 -10.94 -1.71 4.19
N ALA A 105 -10.90 -0.86 5.22
CA ALA A 105 -9.74 -0.76 6.09
C ALA A 105 -9.99 -1.39 7.47
N HIS A 106 -9.03 -2.18 7.96
CA HIS A 106 -9.15 -2.90 9.23
C HIS A 106 -7.88 -2.84 10.06
N VAL A 107 -8.03 -2.72 11.37
CA VAL A 107 -6.93 -2.91 12.31
C VAL A 107 -6.65 -4.41 12.43
N MET A 108 -5.47 -4.84 11.99
CA MET A 108 -5.04 -6.23 12.09
C MET A 108 -3.51 -6.32 12.21
N ASP A 109 -3.05 -7.14 13.14
CA ASP A 109 -1.62 -7.45 13.26
C ASP A 109 -1.26 -8.55 12.25
N ALA A 110 -0.48 -8.19 11.23
CA ALA A 110 -0.07 -9.11 10.17
C ALA A 110 0.80 -10.29 10.66
N THR A 111 1.32 -10.23 11.90
CA THR A 111 2.05 -11.36 12.52
C THR A 111 1.14 -12.41 13.12
N VAL A 112 -0.14 -12.10 13.31
CA VAL A 112 -1.16 -13.01 13.84
C VAL A 112 -1.90 -13.64 12.66
N PHE A 113 -1.86 -14.97 12.57
CA PHE A 113 -2.56 -15.69 11.52
C PHE A 113 -4.07 -15.53 11.65
N ASP A 114 -4.72 -15.13 10.58
CA ASP A 114 -6.17 -14.99 10.47
C ASP A 114 -6.76 -16.20 9.72
N VAL A 115 -7.35 -17.11 10.45
CA VAL A 115 -7.96 -18.32 9.90
C VAL A 115 -9.09 -18.02 8.91
N ASP A 116 -9.76 -16.88 9.08
CA ASP A 116 -10.83 -16.46 8.19
C ASP A 116 -10.32 -15.98 6.82
N SER A 117 -9.03 -15.74 6.69
CA SER A 117 -8.39 -15.34 5.43
C SER A 117 -7.69 -16.49 4.68
N GLU A 118 -7.56 -17.66 5.31
CA GLU A 118 -6.86 -18.80 4.72
C GLU A 118 -7.40 -19.17 3.33
N LEU A 119 -6.50 -19.22 2.33
CA LEU A 119 -6.78 -19.56 0.93
C LEU A 119 -7.93 -18.77 0.28
N LYS A 120 -8.16 -17.51 0.70
CA LYS A 120 -9.27 -16.69 0.18
C LYS A 120 -8.84 -15.60 -0.81
N ALA A 121 -7.61 -15.11 -0.73
CA ALA A 121 -7.16 -14.01 -1.56
C ALA A 121 -6.70 -14.48 -2.95
N ASP A 122 -7.10 -13.74 -3.97
CA ASP A 122 -6.56 -13.89 -5.32
C ASP A 122 -5.17 -13.25 -5.40
N VAL A 123 -4.96 -12.15 -4.68
CA VAL A 123 -3.69 -11.43 -4.54
C VAL A 123 -3.46 -11.04 -3.09
N VAL A 124 -2.23 -11.18 -2.61
CA VAL A 124 -1.80 -10.64 -1.30
C VAL A 124 -0.63 -9.67 -1.50
N LEU A 125 -0.78 -8.46 -1.01
CA LEU A 125 0.28 -7.47 -0.93
C LEU A 125 0.92 -7.52 0.46
N ALA A 126 2.23 -7.70 0.51
CA ALA A 126 3.02 -7.73 1.73
C ALA A 126 4.15 -6.69 1.68
N ASP A 127 3.78 -5.39 1.69
CA ASP A 127 4.75 -4.29 1.82
C ASP A 127 5.16 -4.13 3.28
N VAL A 128 5.96 -5.08 3.72
CA VAL A 128 6.30 -5.29 5.12
C VAL A 128 7.18 -4.18 5.71
N PRO A 129 7.10 -3.91 7.03
CA PRO A 129 7.99 -2.97 7.70
C PRO A 129 9.46 -3.25 7.41
N CYS A 130 10.24 -2.22 7.14
CA CYS A 130 11.66 -2.35 6.82
C CYS A 130 12.53 -1.36 7.62
N SER A 131 13.86 -1.50 7.50
CA SER A 131 14.84 -0.61 8.14
C SER A 131 14.80 0.84 7.63
N GLY A 132 14.22 1.06 6.46
CA GLY A 132 14.18 2.37 5.80
C GLY A 132 15.51 2.76 5.13
N TYR A 133 16.51 1.90 5.03
CA TYR A 133 17.79 2.23 4.41
C TYR A 133 17.66 2.74 2.96
N GLY A 134 16.65 2.28 2.22
CA GLY A 134 16.38 2.77 0.86
C GLY A 134 16.08 4.27 0.75
N VAL A 135 15.67 4.89 1.86
CA VAL A 135 15.35 6.33 1.92
C VAL A 135 16.32 7.13 2.80
N ILE A 136 17.49 6.58 3.13
CA ILE A 136 18.50 7.23 4.00
C ILE A 136 18.96 8.59 3.45
N GLY A 137 18.94 8.77 2.13
CA GLY A 137 19.25 10.06 1.50
C GLY A 137 18.22 11.16 1.80
N LYS A 138 16.95 10.77 2.05
CA LYS A 138 15.86 11.68 2.42
C LYS A 138 15.71 11.78 3.95
N LYS A 139 16.13 10.75 4.70
CA LYS A 139 16.00 10.64 6.17
C LYS A 139 17.32 10.15 6.79
N PRO A 140 18.35 11.01 6.89
CA PRO A 140 19.70 10.61 7.33
C PRO A 140 19.75 10.13 8.78
N GLU A 141 18.75 10.45 9.61
CA GLU A 141 18.63 9.98 10.98
C GLU A 141 18.47 8.45 11.09
N ILE A 142 18.08 7.77 10.01
CA ILE A 142 17.94 6.30 9.96
C ILE A 142 19.26 5.62 10.35
N LYS A 143 20.41 6.14 9.91
CA LYS A 143 21.72 5.56 10.22
C LYS A 143 22.02 5.46 11.72
N TYR A 144 21.37 6.27 12.54
CA TYR A 144 21.56 6.27 14.01
C TYR A 144 20.55 5.41 14.75
N ARG A 145 19.44 5.03 14.08
CA ARG A 145 18.35 4.29 14.71
C ARG A 145 18.42 2.77 14.43
N VAL A 146 19.11 2.37 13.37
CA VAL A 146 19.20 0.96 12.97
C VAL A 146 20.46 0.35 13.54
N THR A 147 20.29 -0.70 14.35
CA THR A 147 21.38 -1.55 14.89
C THR A 147 21.28 -2.94 14.26
N ALA A 148 22.35 -3.75 14.37
CA ALA A 148 22.33 -5.13 13.92
C ALA A 148 21.18 -5.93 14.56
N GLN A 149 20.98 -5.77 15.87
CA GLN A 149 19.88 -6.43 16.57
C GLN A 149 18.50 -6.05 16.00
N LYS A 150 18.26 -4.74 15.76
CA LYS A 150 16.99 -4.28 15.15
C LYS A 150 16.80 -4.81 13.75
N GLN A 151 17.89 -5.01 12.98
CA GLN A 151 17.78 -5.63 11.67
C GLN A 151 17.36 -7.10 11.77
N GLU A 152 17.89 -7.85 12.72
CA GLU A 152 17.48 -9.23 12.96
C GLU A 152 16.00 -9.32 13.37
N GLU A 153 15.56 -8.44 14.27
CA GLU A 153 14.16 -8.34 14.68
C GLU A 153 13.24 -8.04 13.50
N ILE A 154 13.63 -7.11 12.62
CA ILE A 154 12.87 -6.78 11.40
C ILE A 154 12.80 -7.97 10.46
N VAL A 155 13.88 -8.70 10.27
CA VAL A 155 13.89 -9.90 9.39
C VAL A 155 12.95 -10.98 9.92
N ILE A 156 12.93 -11.20 11.23
CA ILE A 156 11.99 -12.15 11.85
C ILE A 156 10.55 -11.70 11.62
N LEU A 157 10.26 -10.41 11.88
CA LEU A 157 8.95 -9.81 11.64
C LEU A 157 8.48 -9.99 10.19
N GLN A 158 9.35 -9.62 9.23
CA GLN A 158 9.06 -9.74 7.80
C GLN A 158 8.77 -11.19 7.38
N ARG A 159 9.55 -12.14 7.92
CA ARG A 159 9.36 -13.57 7.63
C ARG A 159 8.02 -14.06 8.17
N THR A 160 7.66 -13.71 9.41
CA THR A 160 6.37 -14.08 10.01
C THR A 160 5.19 -13.55 9.18
N ILE A 161 5.28 -12.28 8.74
CA ILE A 161 4.22 -11.69 7.89
C ILE A 161 4.16 -12.40 6.53
N LEU A 162 5.30 -12.70 5.92
CA LEU A 162 5.35 -13.40 4.63
C LEU A 162 4.78 -14.82 4.73
N ASP A 163 5.07 -15.53 5.82
CA ASP A 163 4.54 -16.88 6.06
C ASP A 163 2.99 -16.82 6.14
N ASN A 164 2.43 -15.86 6.88
CA ASN A 164 0.97 -15.64 6.93
C ASN A 164 0.41 -15.24 5.55
N ALA A 165 1.10 -14.36 4.83
CA ALA A 165 0.68 -13.93 3.49
C ALA A 165 0.53 -15.12 2.53
N ALA A 166 1.50 -16.05 2.57
CA ALA A 166 1.49 -17.23 1.72
C ALA A 166 0.29 -18.16 1.98
N GLU A 167 -0.16 -18.25 3.24
CA GLU A 167 -1.33 -19.06 3.63
C GLU A 167 -2.66 -18.42 3.21
N TYR A 168 -2.69 -17.10 2.94
CA TYR A 168 -3.91 -16.41 2.52
C TYR A 168 -4.19 -16.52 1.04
N VAL A 169 -3.16 -16.76 0.23
CA VAL A 169 -3.27 -16.84 -1.24
C VAL A 169 -3.95 -18.13 -1.66
N LYS A 170 -4.93 -18.04 -2.57
CA LYS A 170 -5.53 -19.20 -3.23
C LYS A 170 -4.49 -19.97 -4.07
N PRO A 171 -4.68 -21.26 -4.31
CA PRO A 171 -3.88 -21.98 -5.31
C PRO A 171 -4.00 -21.31 -6.68
N GLY A 172 -2.89 -20.80 -7.19
CA GLY A 172 -2.81 -20.09 -8.48
C GLY A 172 -2.92 -18.57 -8.40
N GLY A 173 -3.06 -18.01 -7.19
CA GLY A 173 -2.96 -16.57 -6.93
C GLY A 173 -1.52 -16.11 -6.76
#